data_6ad6741bc851e97746f3e72793a6b247
#
_entry.id   6ad6741bc851e97746f3e72793a6b247
#
_cell.length_a   1.000
_cell.length_b   1.000
_cell.length_c   1.000
_cell.angle_alpha   90.00
_cell.angle_beta   90.00
_cell.angle_gamma   90.00
#
_symmetry.space_group_name_H-M   'P 1'
#
loop_
_entity.id
_entity.type
_entity.pdbx_description
1 polymer ?
#
loop_
_entity_poly.entity_id
_entity_poly.type
_entity_poly.pdbx_seq_one_letter_code
_entity_poly.pdbx_strand_id
1 'polypeptide(L)'
;MYFLGIDGGGTKTDFLLLDENGKTIAQRKIGTISYKHVGMDYVTELLRENINQILDGNDAYICLAFPNWGESRVNDERFLCRIDKITDRPMKIVNDSAAGWAGSLGLEEGINLVAGTGSIAYGQNKFGTEA
;
A
#
# COMPACT_ATOMS: atom_id res chain seq x y z
N MET A 1 -8.06 -16.98 -7.01
CA MET A 1 -8.04 -15.58 -6.52
C MET A 1 -6.62 -15.18 -6.17
N TYR A 2 -6.15 -14.12 -6.74
CA TYR A 2 -4.81 -13.59 -6.42
C TYR A 2 -4.87 -12.56 -5.30
N PHE A 3 -3.70 -12.26 -4.75
CA PHE A 3 -3.50 -11.21 -3.75
C PHE A 3 -2.39 -10.28 -4.23
N LEU A 4 -2.71 -9.00 -4.36
CA LEU A 4 -1.76 -7.98 -4.78
C LEU A 4 -1.42 -7.08 -3.59
N GLY A 5 -0.17 -7.13 -3.16
CA GLY A 5 0.39 -6.18 -2.20
C GLY A 5 1.11 -5.05 -2.93
N ILE A 6 0.83 -3.83 -2.52
CA ILE A 6 1.49 -2.63 -3.05
C ILE A 6 2.07 -1.87 -1.85
N ASP A 7 3.39 -1.77 -1.80
CA ASP A 7 4.11 -1.09 -0.73
C ASP A 7 4.69 0.21 -1.26
N GLY A 8 3.99 1.31 -0.98
CA GLY A 8 4.35 2.65 -1.41
C GLY A 8 5.27 3.33 -0.42
N GLY A 9 6.46 3.69 -0.87
CA GLY A 9 7.42 4.48 -0.11
C GLY A 9 7.61 5.89 -0.67
N GLY A 10 8.45 6.68 0.00
CA GLY A 10 8.77 8.04 -0.44
C GLY A 10 9.61 8.12 -1.71
N THR A 11 10.32 7.05 -2.07
CA THR A 11 11.20 6.99 -3.25
C THR A 11 10.82 5.91 -4.25
N LYS A 12 10.22 4.82 -3.80
CA LYS A 12 9.89 3.67 -4.65
C LYS A 12 8.61 3.01 -4.18
N THR A 13 8.02 2.20 -5.07
CA THR A 13 6.82 1.40 -4.79
C THR A 13 7.06 -0.02 -5.30
N ASP A 14 6.83 -0.99 -4.43
CA ASP A 14 6.95 -2.41 -4.75
C ASP A 14 5.58 -3.06 -4.90
N PHE A 15 5.42 -3.86 -5.95
CA PHE A 15 4.23 -4.66 -6.21
C PHE A 15 4.59 -6.14 -6.09
N LEU A 16 3.77 -6.89 -5.38
CA LEU A 16 3.92 -8.34 -5.23
C LEU A 16 2.58 -9.02 -5.46
N LEU A 17 2.51 -9.85 -6.48
CA LEU A 17 1.33 -10.65 -6.81
C LEU A 17 1.55 -12.09 -6.37
N LEU A 18 0.67 -12.58 -5.50
CA LEU A 18 0.69 -13.94 -4.98
C LEU A 18 -0.56 -14.70 -5.42
N ASP A 19 -0.42 -16.03 -5.59
CA ASP A 19 -1.57 -16.91 -5.70
C ASP A 19 -2.13 -17.26 -4.31
N GLU A 20 -3.21 -18.03 -4.29
CA GLU A 20 -3.88 -18.46 -3.04
C GLU A 20 -3.03 -19.36 -2.14
N ASN A 21 -1.93 -19.92 -2.65
CA ASN A 21 -0.98 -20.71 -1.88
C ASN A 21 0.22 -19.90 -1.39
N GLY A 22 0.24 -18.59 -1.66
CA GLY A 22 1.34 -17.72 -1.28
C GLY A 22 2.52 -17.74 -2.23
N LYS A 23 2.39 -18.39 -3.40
CA LYS A 23 3.44 -18.40 -4.41
C LYS A 23 3.50 -17.08 -5.15
N THR A 24 4.70 -16.55 -5.33
CA THR A 24 4.93 -15.34 -6.11
C THR A 24 4.63 -15.59 -7.59
N ILE A 25 3.68 -14.84 -8.14
CA ILE A 25 3.30 -14.89 -9.55
C ILE A 25 4.02 -13.80 -10.33
N ALA A 26 4.11 -12.59 -9.79
CA ALA A 26 4.77 -11.45 -10.42
C ALA A 26 5.26 -10.46 -9.38
N GLN A 27 6.29 -9.71 -9.75
CA GLN A 27 6.82 -8.59 -8.97
C GLN A 27 7.06 -7.41 -9.88
N ARG A 28 6.92 -6.20 -9.32
CA ARG A 28 7.22 -4.96 -10.04
C ARG A 28 7.70 -3.90 -9.08
N LYS A 29 8.60 -3.07 -9.56
CA LYS A 29 9.09 -1.89 -8.82
C LYS A 29 8.94 -0.67 -9.70
N ILE A 30 8.36 0.39 -9.14
CA ILE A 30 8.19 1.69 -9.80
C ILE A 30 8.66 2.82 -8.88
N GLY A 31 8.59 4.04 -9.37
CA GLY A 31 8.89 5.23 -8.57
C GLY A 31 7.86 5.50 -7.48
N THR A 32 8.03 6.61 -6.80
CA THR A 32 7.15 6.98 -5.67
C THR A 32 5.70 7.17 -6.08
N ILE A 33 4.78 6.82 -5.18
CA ILE A 33 3.37 7.17 -5.24
C ILE A 33 2.99 8.19 -4.17
N SER A 34 3.96 8.89 -3.60
CA SER A 34 3.67 9.98 -2.66
C SER A 34 3.10 11.18 -3.41
N TYR A 35 1.81 11.46 -3.18
CA TYR A 35 1.14 12.59 -3.83
C TYR A 35 1.75 13.95 -3.48
N LYS A 36 2.47 14.03 -2.37
CA LYS A 36 3.20 15.24 -1.98
C LYS A 36 4.35 15.58 -2.93
N HIS A 37 4.92 14.55 -3.57
CA HIS A 37 6.03 14.71 -4.51
C HIS A 37 5.56 14.81 -5.97
N VAL A 38 4.57 14.02 -6.36
CA VAL A 38 4.22 13.85 -7.79
C VAL A 38 2.78 14.25 -8.11
N GLY A 39 1.98 14.59 -7.10
CA GLY A 39 0.59 14.99 -7.28
C GLY A 39 -0.39 13.80 -7.32
N MET A 40 -1.63 14.08 -6.92
CA MET A 40 -2.67 13.06 -6.75
C MET A 40 -3.12 12.46 -8.08
N ASP A 41 -3.22 13.25 -9.14
CA ASP A 41 -3.66 12.77 -10.46
C ASP A 41 -2.61 11.84 -11.10
N TYR A 42 -1.34 12.18 -10.95
CA TYR A 42 -0.23 11.32 -11.41
C TYR A 42 -0.23 9.97 -10.67
N VAL A 43 -0.40 9.99 -9.36
CA VAL A 43 -0.48 8.78 -8.53
C VAL A 43 -1.65 7.89 -8.97
N THR A 44 -2.82 8.48 -9.19
CA THR A 44 -4.02 7.76 -9.66
C THR A 44 -3.75 7.02 -10.95
N GLU A 45 -3.17 7.70 -11.94
CA GLU A 45 -2.89 7.12 -13.26
C GLU A 45 -1.79 6.05 -13.16
N LEU A 46 -0.74 6.30 -12.38
CA LEU A 46 0.36 5.37 -12.18
C LEU A 46 -0.10 4.06 -11.55
N LEU A 47 -0.94 4.15 -10.51
CA LEU A 47 -1.53 2.97 -9.87
C LEU A 47 -2.44 2.21 -10.84
N ARG A 48 -3.31 2.92 -11.56
CA ARG A 48 -4.22 2.30 -12.52
C ARG A 48 -3.46 1.49 -13.57
N GLU A 49 -2.46 2.09 -14.20
CA GLU A 49 -1.68 1.43 -15.23
C GLU A 49 -0.94 0.20 -14.70
N ASN A 50 -0.26 0.34 -13.58
CA ASN A 50 0.56 -0.75 -13.03
C ASN A 50 -0.28 -1.89 -12.45
N ILE A 51 -1.40 -1.60 -11.81
CA ILE A 51 -2.33 -2.63 -11.34
C ILE A 51 -2.90 -3.41 -12.52
N ASN A 52 -3.35 -2.73 -13.57
CA ASN A 52 -3.89 -3.40 -14.74
C ASN A 52 -2.86 -4.29 -15.43
N GLN A 53 -1.63 -3.81 -15.54
CA GLN A 53 -0.55 -4.58 -16.18
C GLN A 53 -0.17 -5.81 -15.37
N ILE A 54 0.00 -5.70 -14.05
CA ILE A 54 0.42 -6.84 -13.23
C ILE A 54 -0.69 -7.87 -13.07
N LEU A 55 -1.95 -7.46 -13.04
CA LEU A 55 -3.09 -8.37 -12.93
C LEU A 55 -3.45 -9.04 -14.26
N ASP A 56 -3.18 -8.38 -15.37
CA ASP A 56 -3.44 -8.92 -16.72
C ASP A 56 -4.87 -9.53 -16.86
N GLY A 57 -5.86 -8.81 -16.36
CA GLY A 57 -7.26 -9.23 -16.39
C GLY A 57 -7.70 -10.20 -15.28
N ASN A 58 -6.78 -10.65 -14.44
CA ASN A 58 -7.12 -11.56 -13.34
C ASN A 58 -7.75 -10.82 -12.16
N ASP A 59 -8.59 -11.54 -11.40
CA ASP A 59 -9.14 -11.05 -10.16
C ASP A 59 -8.13 -11.13 -9.02
N ALA A 60 -8.17 -10.13 -8.15
CA ALA A 60 -7.32 -10.07 -6.97
C ALA A 60 -7.97 -9.27 -5.85
N TYR A 61 -7.59 -9.59 -4.62
CA TYR A 61 -7.70 -8.66 -3.50
C TYR A 61 -6.45 -7.80 -3.46
N ILE A 62 -6.64 -6.48 -3.29
CA ILE A 62 -5.52 -5.52 -3.30
C ILE A 62 -5.36 -4.93 -1.91
N CYS A 63 -4.13 -4.92 -1.41
CA CYS A 63 -3.76 -4.17 -0.21
C CYS A 63 -2.73 -3.11 -0.61
N LEU A 64 -3.10 -1.85 -0.46
CA LEU A 64 -2.25 -0.71 -0.78
C LEU A 64 -1.73 -0.08 0.51
N ALA A 65 -0.44 -0.19 0.75
CA ALA A 65 0.27 0.64 1.73
C ALA A 65 0.55 1.99 1.07
N PHE A 66 -0.23 3.00 1.46
CA PHE A 66 -0.20 4.31 0.81
C PHE A 66 0.58 5.31 1.67
N PRO A 67 1.63 5.94 1.12
CA PRO A 67 2.41 6.91 1.87
C PRO A 67 1.53 8.08 2.34
N ASN A 68 1.73 8.51 3.58
CA ASN A 68 0.98 9.61 4.19
C ASN A 68 -0.51 9.34 4.44
N TRP A 69 -0.98 8.10 4.25
CA TRP A 69 -2.34 7.72 4.60
C TRP A 69 -2.60 7.93 6.09
N GLY A 70 -3.70 8.59 6.40
CA GLY A 70 -4.08 8.90 7.79
C GLY A 70 -3.52 10.22 8.33
N GLU A 71 -2.63 10.90 7.60
CA GLU A 71 -2.05 12.17 8.02
C GLU A 71 -2.96 13.37 7.76
N SER A 72 -3.78 13.29 6.72
CA SER A 72 -4.69 14.37 6.32
C SER A 72 -6.02 13.78 5.87
N ARG A 73 -7.06 14.04 6.64
CA ARG A 73 -8.41 13.57 6.31
C ARG A 73 -8.88 14.09 4.95
N VAL A 74 -8.58 15.35 4.63
CA VAL A 74 -8.97 15.93 3.33
C VAL A 74 -8.29 15.20 2.17
N ASN A 75 -7.01 14.92 2.29
CA ASN A 75 -6.27 14.22 1.25
C ASN A 75 -6.69 12.74 1.15
N ASP A 76 -6.96 12.10 2.28
CA ASP A 76 -7.49 10.73 2.28
C ASP A 76 -8.83 10.65 1.55
N GLU A 77 -9.75 11.58 1.82
CA GLU A 77 -11.03 11.66 1.12
C GLU A 77 -10.87 11.93 -0.37
N ARG A 78 -9.94 12.80 -0.75
CA ARG A 78 -9.61 13.08 -2.16
C ARG A 78 -9.10 11.83 -2.87
N PHE A 79 -8.27 11.03 -2.22
CA PHE A 79 -7.77 9.78 -2.78
C PHE A 79 -8.90 8.75 -2.90
N LEU A 80 -9.75 8.60 -1.88
CA LEU A 80 -10.90 7.69 -1.91
C LEU A 80 -11.84 7.97 -3.08
N CYS A 81 -12.05 9.24 -3.43
CA CYS A 81 -12.85 9.62 -4.59
C CYS A 81 -12.25 9.18 -5.93
N ARG A 82 -10.99 8.77 -5.96
CA ARG A 82 -10.28 8.34 -7.17
C ARG A 82 -10.14 6.82 -7.30
N ILE A 83 -10.52 6.06 -6.28
CA ILE A 83 -10.31 4.60 -6.26
C ILE A 83 -11.03 3.92 -7.43
N ASP A 84 -12.24 4.33 -7.76
CA ASP A 84 -13.00 3.75 -8.87
C ASP A 84 -12.32 3.96 -10.23
N LYS A 85 -11.48 4.98 -10.35
CA LYS A 85 -10.66 5.24 -11.54
C LYS A 85 -9.41 4.38 -11.58
N ILE A 86 -8.97 3.87 -10.43
CA ILE A 86 -7.78 3.03 -10.31
C ILE A 86 -8.11 1.58 -10.61
N THR A 87 -9.15 1.05 -9.97
CA THR A 87 -9.54 -0.37 -10.11
C THR A 87 -10.98 -0.57 -9.66
N ASP A 88 -11.61 -1.60 -10.24
CA ASP A 88 -12.92 -2.11 -9.80
C ASP A 88 -12.80 -3.28 -8.80
N ARG A 89 -11.58 -3.68 -8.50
CA ARG A 89 -11.30 -4.78 -7.57
C ARG A 89 -11.30 -4.31 -6.12
N PRO A 90 -11.61 -5.21 -5.16
CA PRO A 90 -11.55 -4.85 -3.74
C PRO A 90 -10.16 -4.36 -3.34
N MET A 91 -10.10 -3.18 -2.72
CA MET A 91 -8.85 -2.58 -2.27
C MET A 91 -8.97 -2.15 -0.81
N LYS A 92 -8.02 -2.58 0.01
CA LYS A 92 -7.81 -2.06 1.36
C LYS A 92 -6.61 -1.13 1.34
N ILE A 93 -6.77 0.04 1.94
CA ILE A 93 -5.71 1.03 2.06
C ILE A 93 -5.23 1.06 3.51
N VAL A 94 -3.91 1.01 3.69
CA VAL A 94 -3.27 1.11 5.00
C VAL A 94 -2.13 2.11 4.91
N ASN A 95 -1.69 2.59 6.06
CA ASN A 95 -0.46 3.39 6.14
C ASN A 95 0.76 2.47 5.88
N ASP A 96 1.80 3.00 5.26
CA ASP A 96 3.03 2.27 4.99
C ASP A 96 3.72 1.78 6.27
N SER A 97 3.61 2.53 7.37
CA SER A 97 4.12 2.12 8.68
C SER A 97 3.37 0.91 9.25
N ALA A 98 2.04 0.87 9.08
CA ALA A 98 1.22 -0.27 9.50
C ALA A 98 1.55 -1.53 8.67
N ALA A 99 1.78 -1.37 7.37
CA ALA A 99 2.22 -2.46 6.51
C ALA A 99 3.60 -3.00 6.93
N GLY A 100 4.54 -2.11 7.25
CA GLY A 100 5.86 -2.49 7.77
C GLY A 100 5.78 -3.25 9.08
N TRP A 101 4.93 -2.81 10.01
CA TRP A 101 4.66 -3.51 11.26
C TRP A 101 4.10 -4.91 11.00
N ALA A 102 3.09 -5.03 10.15
CA ALA A 102 2.48 -6.32 9.83
C ALA A 102 3.48 -7.28 9.18
N GLY A 103 4.32 -6.78 8.27
CA GLY A 103 5.33 -7.59 7.59
C GLY A 103 6.46 -8.06 8.51
N SER A 104 6.91 -7.22 9.43
CA SER A 104 8.03 -7.55 10.33
C SER A 104 7.61 -8.34 11.56
N LEU A 105 6.40 -8.15 12.07
CA LEU A 105 5.93 -8.78 13.31
C LEU A 105 4.86 -9.86 13.11
N GLY A 106 4.47 -10.14 11.84
CA GLY A 106 3.48 -11.16 11.55
C GLY A 106 2.10 -10.87 12.13
N LEU A 107 1.74 -9.58 12.27
CA LEU A 107 0.50 -9.09 12.89
C LEU A 107 0.43 -9.31 14.42
N GLU A 108 1.52 -9.70 15.05
CA GLU A 108 1.59 -9.81 16.51
C GLU A 108 1.78 -8.44 17.16
N GLU A 109 1.48 -8.35 18.45
CA GLU A 109 1.69 -7.12 19.20
C GLU A 109 3.16 -6.72 19.25
N GLY A 110 3.42 -5.43 19.19
CA GLY A 110 4.77 -4.91 19.20
C GLY A 110 4.89 -3.58 18.49
N ILE A 111 6.13 -3.12 18.35
CA ILE A 111 6.47 -1.85 17.72
C ILE A 111 7.47 -2.11 16.60
N ASN A 112 7.21 -1.55 15.43
CA ASN A 112 8.15 -1.48 14.31
C ASN A 112 8.74 -0.07 14.24
N LEU A 113 10.06 0.03 14.24
CA LEU A 113 10.78 1.29 14.12
C LEU A 113 11.50 1.33 12.78
N VAL A 114 11.24 2.38 12.01
CA VAL A 114 11.94 2.65 10.77
C VAL A 114 12.81 3.88 10.96
N ALA A 115 14.11 3.73 10.71
CA ALA A 115 15.09 4.81 10.77
C ALA A 115 15.85 4.84 9.44
N GLY A 116 15.80 5.98 8.76
CA GLY A 116 16.44 6.18 7.45
C GLY A 116 16.48 7.68 7.14
N THR A 117 16.00 8.09 5.96
CA THR A 117 15.84 9.51 5.60
C THR A 117 14.93 10.25 6.58
N GLY A 118 13.92 9.55 7.11
CA GLY A 118 13.10 9.95 8.24
C GLY A 118 13.06 8.85 9.28
N SER A 119 12.36 9.07 10.39
CA SER A 119 12.15 8.07 11.42
C SER A 119 10.68 7.98 11.76
N ILE A 120 10.16 6.77 11.88
CA ILE A 120 8.78 6.51 12.28
C ILE A 120 8.71 5.26 13.14
N ALA A 121 7.86 5.28 14.15
CA ALA A 121 7.52 4.12 14.96
C ALA A 121 6.02 3.85 14.85
N TYR A 122 5.66 2.59 14.68
CA TYR A 122 4.28 2.14 14.65
C TYR A 122 4.15 0.85 15.45
N GLY A 123 3.09 0.76 16.24
CA GLY A 123 2.85 -0.43 17.04
C GLY A 123 1.37 -0.67 17.29
N GLN A 124 1.05 -1.90 17.59
CA GLN A 124 -0.26 -2.30 18.09
C GLN A 124 -0.09 -3.20 19.31
N ASN A 125 -1.02 -3.09 20.26
CA ASN A 125 -1.12 -4.03 21.35
C ASN A 125 -2.00 -5.23 20.95
N LYS A 126 -2.13 -6.22 21.84
CA LYS A 126 -2.95 -7.42 21.61
C LYS A 126 -4.44 -7.13 21.36
N PHE A 127 -4.92 -5.95 21.66
CA PHE A 127 -6.29 -5.51 21.42
C PHE A 127 -6.45 -4.73 20.12
N GLY A 128 -5.38 -4.55 19.33
CA GLY A 128 -5.38 -3.79 18.10
C GLY A 128 -5.32 -2.27 18.30
N THR A 129 -5.03 -1.80 19.52
CA THR A 129 -4.84 -0.36 19.79
C THR A 129 -3.50 0.09 19.21
N GLU A 130 -3.55 1.10 18.34
CA GLU A 130 -2.38 1.63 17.64
C GLU A 130 -1.66 2.70 18.46
N ALA A 131 -0.38 2.80 18.23
CA ALA A 131 0.45 3.86 18.77
C ALA A 131 1.49 4.32 17.75
#